data_e166a9023f9e5b6f8f040d3d012db7e6
#
_entry.id   e166a9023f9e5b6f8f040d3d012db7e6
#
_cell.length_a   1.000
_cell.length_b   1.000
_cell.length_c   1.000
_cell.angle_alpha   90.00
_cell.angle_beta   90.00
_cell.angle_gamma   90.00
#
_symmetry.space_group_name_H-M   'P 1'
#
loop_
_entity.id
_entity.type
_entity.pdbx_description
1 polymer ?
#
loop_
_entity_poly.entity_id
_entity_poly.type
_entity_poly.pdbx_seq_one_letter_code
_entity_poly.pdbx_strand_id
1 'polypeptide(L)' 'MELANCKHCGGLFLMNKSGYCSRCQTTHDRIYMRVRDDLRVHPKSTVMDVHVRTGIPVSKLLEIRREDYIPFSR' A
#
# COMPACT_ATOMS: atom_id res chain seq x y z
N MET A 1 -15.66 4.09 21.34
CA MET A 1 -14.84 4.32 20.15
C MET A 1 -13.40 4.58 20.59
N GLU A 2 -12.45 3.93 19.97
CA GLU A 2 -11.05 4.08 20.31
C GLU A 2 -10.35 4.99 19.31
N LEU A 3 -9.46 5.82 19.83
CA LEU A 3 -8.57 6.62 19.00
C LEU A 3 -7.27 5.87 18.80
N ALA A 4 -6.71 6.01 17.61
CA ALA A 4 -5.42 5.40 17.28
C ALA A 4 -4.59 6.39 16.48
N ASN A 5 -3.30 6.13 16.39
CA ASN A 5 -2.41 6.93 15.56
C ASN A 5 -2.32 6.31 14.18
N CYS A 6 -2.44 7.14 13.15
CA CYS A 6 -2.28 6.68 11.77
C CYS A 6 -0.89 6.09 11.58
N LYS A 7 -0.81 4.92 10.97
CA LYS A 7 0.47 4.25 10.70
C LYS A 7 1.38 5.03 9.76
N HIS A 8 0.80 5.93 8.97
CA HIS A 8 1.56 6.68 7.96
C HIS A 8 1.92 8.08 8.46
N CYS A 9 0.94 8.87 8.91
CA CYS A 9 1.18 10.26 9.29
C CYS A 9 1.26 10.50 10.80
N GLY A 10 0.90 9.51 11.61
CA GLY A 10 0.92 9.63 13.06
C GLY A 10 -0.22 10.45 13.66
N GLY A 11 -1.12 10.97 12.82
CA GLY A 11 -2.26 11.75 13.31
C GLY A 11 -3.30 10.89 14.00
N LEU A 12 -4.02 11.47 14.96
CA LEU A 12 -5.09 10.77 15.65
C LEU A 12 -6.31 10.63 14.74
N PHE A 13 -6.94 9.46 14.81
CA PHE A 13 -8.16 9.18 14.08
C PHE A 13 -8.96 8.10 14.82
N LEU A 14 -10.23 7.95 14.48
CA LEU A 14 -11.04 6.87 15.02
C LEU A 14 -10.57 5.54 14.44
N MET A 15 -10.22 4.59 15.32
CA MET A 15 -9.69 3.30 14.89
C MET A 15 -10.60 2.62 13.87
N ASN A 16 -9.98 2.08 12.84
CA ASN A 16 -10.66 1.32 11.81
C ASN A 16 -9.84 0.08 11.45
N LYS A 17 -10.30 -0.70 10.48
CA LYS A 17 -9.66 -1.96 10.11
C LYS A 17 -8.29 -1.77 9.46
N SER A 18 -8.05 -0.63 8.80
CA SER A 18 -6.83 -0.42 8.04
C SER A 18 -5.68 0.14 8.87
N GLY A 19 -5.99 0.84 9.96
CA GLY A 19 -4.97 1.52 10.77
C GLY A 19 -4.50 2.85 10.17
N TYR A 20 -5.16 3.34 9.13
CA TYR A 20 -4.86 4.62 8.50
C TYR A 20 -6.00 5.60 8.71
N CYS A 21 -5.68 6.90 8.87
CA CYS A 21 -6.70 7.93 8.85
C CYS A 21 -7.32 8.03 7.44
N SER A 22 -8.47 8.70 7.31
CA SER A 22 -9.17 8.74 6.03
C SER A 22 -8.32 9.30 4.89
N ARG A 23 -7.51 10.30 5.18
CA ARG A 23 -6.60 10.89 4.19
C ARG A 23 -5.54 9.89 3.72
N CYS A 24 -4.88 9.22 4.66
CA CYS A 24 -3.84 8.24 4.34
C CYS A 24 -4.44 6.98 3.72
N GLN A 25 -5.66 6.61 4.12
CA GLN A 25 -6.38 5.49 3.53
C GLN A 25 -6.61 5.72 2.04
N THR A 26 -7.04 6.92 1.65
CA THR A 26 -7.24 7.28 0.25
C THR A 26 -5.94 7.16 -0.55
N THR A 27 -4.84 7.67 0.01
CA THR A 27 -3.52 7.58 -0.63
C THR A 27 -3.09 6.13 -0.76
N HIS A 28 -3.26 5.34 0.30
CA HIS A 28 -2.93 3.91 0.29
C HIS A 28 -3.72 3.16 -0.76
N ASP A 29 -5.02 3.44 -0.88
CA ASP A 29 -5.88 2.80 -1.86
C ASP A 29 -5.44 3.10 -3.29
N ARG A 30 -5.06 4.34 -3.57
CA ARG A 30 -4.55 4.73 -4.89
C ARG A 30 -3.28 3.95 -5.24
N ILE A 31 -2.35 3.86 -4.30
CA ILE A 31 -1.10 3.13 -4.49
C ILE A 31 -1.40 1.66 -4.72
N TYR A 32 -2.27 1.08 -3.91
CA TYR A 32 -2.68 -0.31 -4.03
C TYR A 32 -3.28 -0.60 -5.41
N MET A 33 -4.20 0.24 -5.87
CA MET A 33 -4.84 0.06 -7.17
C MET A 33 -3.83 0.16 -8.32
N ARG A 34 -2.88 1.08 -8.21
CA ARG A 34 -1.83 1.23 -9.22
C ARG A 34 -0.95 -0.02 -9.28
N VAL A 35 -0.55 -0.55 -8.14
CA VAL A 35 0.25 -1.79 -8.06
C VAL A 35 -0.54 -2.97 -8.64
N ARG A 36 -1.81 -3.08 -8.26
CA ARG A 36 -2.68 -4.14 -8.74
C ARG A 36 -2.82 -4.10 -10.26
N ASP A 37 -3.05 -2.90 -10.82
CA ASP A 37 -3.17 -2.75 -12.27
C ASP A 37 -1.87 -3.07 -12.99
N ASP A 38 -0.74 -2.65 -12.43
CA ASP A 38 0.58 -2.94 -12.99
C ASP A 38 0.81 -4.45 -13.04
N LEU A 39 0.49 -5.16 -11.96
CA LEU A 39 0.65 -6.60 -11.89
C LEU A 39 -0.33 -7.36 -12.78
N ARG A 40 -1.46 -6.77 -13.09
CA ARG A 40 -2.41 -7.37 -14.05
C ARG A 40 -1.80 -7.43 -15.44
N VAL A 41 -1.07 -6.39 -15.82
CA VAL A 41 -0.40 -6.32 -17.13
C VAL A 41 0.92 -7.09 -17.10
N HIS A 42 1.62 -7.06 -15.98
CA HIS A 42 2.92 -7.70 -15.80
C HIS A 42 2.90 -8.65 -14.60
N PRO A 43 2.24 -9.81 -14.70
CA PRO A 43 2.01 -10.70 -13.56
C PRO A 43 3.26 -11.33 -12.96
N LYS A 44 4.38 -11.29 -13.68
CA LYS A 44 5.65 -11.85 -13.20
C LYS A 44 6.60 -10.79 -12.67
N SER A 45 6.10 -9.58 -12.39
CA SER A 45 6.95 -8.50 -11.88
C SER A 45 7.36 -8.73 -10.44
N THR A 46 8.63 -8.40 -10.15
CA THR A 46 9.14 -8.35 -8.78
C THR A 46 8.80 -7.00 -8.16
N VAL A 47 9.04 -6.87 -6.84
CA VAL A 47 8.88 -5.61 -6.14
C VAL A 47 9.74 -4.52 -6.81
N MET A 48 10.99 -4.86 -7.16
CA MET A 48 11.89 -3.90 -7.81
C MET A 48 11.38 -3.47 -9.18
N ASP A 49 10.82 -4.39 -9.96
CA ASP A 49 10.25 -4.07 -11.26
C ASP A 49 9.11 -3.06 -11.13
N VAL A 50 8.22 -3.30 -10.18
CA VAL A 50 7.10 -2.39 -9.93
C VAL A 50 7.60 -1.04 -9.44
N HIS A 51 8.59 -1.03 -8.56
CA HIS A 51 9.20 0.22 -8.08
C HIS A 51 9.74 1.07 -9.24
N VAL A 52 10.48 0.44 -10.14
CA VAL A 52 11.08 1.15 -11.29
C VAL A 52 10.00 1.70 -12.22
N ARG A 53 8.96 0.91 -12.50
CA ARG A 53 7.90 1.34 -13.43
C ARG A 53 6.96 2.39 -12.85
N THR A 54 6.59 2.26 -11.58
CA THR A 54 5.57 3.13 -10.95
C THR A 54 6.17 4.28 -10.16
N GLY A 55 7.44 4.16 -9.74
CA GLY A 55 8.05 5.15 -8.86
C GLY A 55 7.63 5.04 -7.41
N ILE A 56 6.85 4.04 -7.06
CA ILE A 56 6.41 3.82 -5.67
C ILE A 56 7.60 3.32 -4.85
N PRO A 57 7.85 3.87 -3.65
CA PRO A 57 8.97 3.42 -2.80
C PRO A 57 8.89 1.94 -2.48
N VAL A 58 10.04 1.26 -2.47
CA VAL A 58 10.12 -0.17 -2.16
C VAL A 58 9.51 -0.46 -0.78
N SER A 59 9.77 0.40 0.20
CA SER A 59 9.21 0.23 1.55
C SER A 59 7.68 0.18 1.52
N LYS A 60 7.06 1.00 0.69
CA LYS A 60 5.60 1.02 0.54
C LYS A 60 5.09 -0.25 -0.16
N LEU A 61 5.81 -0.71 -1.16
CA LEU A 61 5.47 -1.96 -1.87
C LEU A 61 5.56 -3.17 -0.95
N LEU A 62 6.58 -3.23 -0.10
CA LEU A 62 6.72 -4.31 0.88
C LEU A 62 5.62 -4.28 1.92
N GLU A 63 5.21 -3.09 2.34
CA GLU A 63 4.11 -2.92 3.27
C GLU A 63 2.80 -3.41 2.67
N ILE A 64 2.52 -3.04 1.42
CA ILE A 64 1.33 -3.50 0.70
C ILE A 64 1.35 -5.02 0.53
N ARG A 65 2.50 -5.58 0.17
CA ARG A 65 2.65 -7.03 0.03
C ARG A 65 2.28 -7.75 1.32
N ARG A 66 2.73 -7.23 2.47
CA ARG A 66 2.47 -7.83 3.77
C ARG A 66 1.00 -7.72 4.17
N GLU A 67 0.40 -6.54 3.97
CA GLU A 67 -0.95 -6.27 4.45
C GLU A 67 -2.03 -6.75 3.48
N ASP A 68 -1.79 -6.65 2.19
CA ASP A 68 -2.79 -6.91 1.15
C ASP A 68 -2.52 -8.18 0.34
N TYR A 69 -1.49 -8.92 0.68
CA TYR A 69 -1.16 -10.21 0.06
C TYR A 69 -1.03 -10.14 -1.46
N ILE A 70 -0.46 -9.07 -1.98
CA ILE A 70 -0.24 -8.93 -3.42
C ILE A 70 0.81 -9.93 -3.88
N PRO A 71 0.52 -10.73 -4.94
CA PRO A 71 1.43 -11.78 -5.40
C PRO A 71 2.55 -11.24 -6.29
N PHE A 72 3.53 -10.59 -5.67
CA PHE A 72 4.73 -10.24 -6.42
C PHE A 72 5.52 -11.49 -6.78
N SER A 73 6.13 -11.48 -7.95
CA SER A 73 7.08 -12.51 -8.34
C SER A 73 8.37 -12.36 -7.55
N ARG A 74 9.07 -13.46 -7.34
CA ARG A 74 10.37 -13.45 -6.66
C ARG A 74 11.51 -13.28 -7.64
#